data_93428c829f1a73ed54f640fb459d6bc1
#
_entry.id   93428c829f1a73ed54f640fb459d6bc1
#
_cell.length_a   1.000
_cell.length_b   1.000
_cell.length_c   1.000
_cell.angle_alpha   90.00
_cell.angle_beta   90.00
_cell.angle_gamma   90.00
#
_symmetry.space_group_name_H-M   'P 1'
#
loop_
_entity.id
_entity.type
_entity.pdbx_description
1 polymer ?
#
loop_
_entity_poly.entity_id
_entity_poly.type
_entity_poly.pdbx_seq_one_letter_code
_entity_poly.pdbx_strand_id
1 'polypeptide(L)'
;MEKKLIIFIDSGDTIIDESTEIRDEHGIVIHAETIDGAENMLTTLYNEGYLIAMVADGEEQSFTNVYKENGLGHCFKTRTISEIVGEQKPSKKMFDDAMRKNNLTEEDKKRIVMVGNNVKKDILGANQYGITSILIDWSPRYNMNPETKEQVPDYIIHKPEELLPLIEKLNASLE
;
A
#
# COMPACT_ATOMS: atom_id res chain seq x y z
N MET A 1 -6.51 -22.97 2.63
CA MET A 1 -5.66 -22.45 1.53
C MET A 1 -4.49 -21.69 2.14
N GLU A 2 -3.29 -21.98 1.71
CA GLU A 2 -2.08 -21.28 2.16
C GLU A 2 -2.08 -19.82 1.65
N LYS A 3 -1.67 -18.89 2.50
CA LYS A 3 -1.60 -17.46 2.14
C LYS A 3 -0.23 -17.14 1.54
N LYS A 4 -0.09 -17.35 0.25
CA LYS A 4 1.18 -17.17 -0.49
C LYS A 4 1.36 -15.75 -1.03
N LEU A 5 0.26 -15.04 -1.30
CA LEU A 5 0.29 -13.67 -1.80
C LEU A 5 0.84 -12.72 -0.74
N ILE A 6 1.65 -11.77 -1.18
CA ILE A 6 2.26 -10.73 -0.35
C ILE A 6 1.69 -9.38 -0.76
N ILE A 7 1.30 -8.57 0.21
CA ILE A 7 0.63 -7.29 -0.02
C ILE A 7 1.55 -6.15 0.38
N PHE A 8 2.05 -5.41 -0.61
CA PHE A 8 2.62 -4.09 -0.41
C PHE A 8 1.48 -3.08 -0.55
N ILE A 9 1.36 -2.15 0.38
CA ILE A 9 0.24 -1.23 0.42
C ILE A 9 0.69 0.18 0.82
N ASP A 10 0.18 1.18 0.09
CA ASP A 10 0.29 2.59 0.41
C ASP A 10 -0.61 2.96 1.61
N SER A 11 -0.47 4.16 2.13
CA SER A 11 -1.23 4.66 3.28
C SER A 11 -2.28 5.70 2.89
N GLY A 12 -1.85 6.89 2.46
CA GLY A 12 -2.75 8.01 2.18
C GLY A 12 -3.72 7.71 1.04
N ASP A 13 -4.98 8.02 1.24
CA ASP A 13 -6.10 7.74 0.32
C ASP A 13 -6.17 6.28 -0.21
N THR A 14 -5.53 5.37 0.53
CA THR A 14 -5.58 3.91 0.33
C THR A 14 -6.13 3.23 1.59
N ILE A 15 -5.66 3.63 2.76
CA ILE A 15 -6.13 3.22 4.09
C ILE A 15 -6.62 4.43 4.89
N ILE A 16 -5.85 5.51 4.87
CA ILE A 16 -6.09 6.75 5.61
C ILE A 16 -6.68 7.80 4.67
N ASP A 17 -7.73 8.46 5.12
CA ASP A 17 -8.30 9.62 4.42
C ASP A 17 -7.43 10.86 4.67
N GLU A 18 -6.61 11.22 3.68
CA GLU A 18 -5.72 12.39 3.77
C GLU A 18 -6.48 13.71 4.00
N SER A 19 -7.77 13.78 3.65
CA SER A 19 -8.59 14.98 3.88
C SER A 19 -8.85 15.23 5.37
N THR A 20 -8.68 14.22 6.21
CA THR A 20 -8.89 14.30 7.66
C THR A 20 -7.61 14.60 8.44
N GLU A 21 -6.47 14.68 7.77
CA GLU A 21 -5.18 14.90 8.43
C GLU A 21 -5.12 16.24 9.16
N ILE A 22 -4.69 16.17 10.42
CA ILE A 22 -4.29 17.32 11.22
C ILE A 22 -2.79 17.25 11.43
N ARG A 23 -2.09 18.35 11.12
CA ARG A 23 -0.63 18.44 11.23
C ARG A 23 -0.23 19.41 12.33
N ASP A 24 0.90 19.10 12.98
CA ASP A 24 1.52 20.00 13.94
C ASP A 24 2.32 21.13 13.24
N GLU A 25 2.98 21.98 14.02
CA GLU A 25 3.79 23.10 13.53
C GLU A 25 5.02 22.67 12.72
N HIS A 26 5.42 21.39 12.80
CA HIS A 26 6.52 20.80 12.04
C HIS A 26 6.06 20.04 10.79
N GLY A 27 4.74 20.05 10.51
CA GLY A 27 4.15 19.35 9.38
C GLY A 27 3.91 17.86 9.60
N ILE A 28 4.15 17.36 10.82
CA ILE A 28 3.90 15.95 11.17
C ILE A 28 2.41 15.73 11.40
N VAL A 29 1.86 14.69 10.79
CA VAL A 29 0.46 14.30 11.02
C VAL A 29 0.31 13.76 12.42
N ILE A 30 -0.60 14.38 13.21
CA ILE A 30 -0.91 14.00 14.58
C ILE A 30 -2.27 13.34 14.73
N HIS A 31 -3.13 13.47 13.71
CA HIS A 31 -4.45 12.84 13.64
C HIS A 31 -4.82 12.58 12.19
N ALA A 32 -5.46 11.46 11.92
CA ALA A 32 -6.17 11.17 10.68
C ALA A 32 -7.15 10.02 10.88
N GLU A 33 -8.22 10.01 10.09
CA GLU A 33 -9.21 8.94 10.09
C GLU A 33 -8.93 7.93 8.98
N THR A 34 -9.40 6.70 9.15
CA THR A 34 -9.38 5.68 8.09
C THR A 34 -10.47 5.96 7.06
N ILE A 35 -10.23 5.56 5.82
CA ILE A 35 -11.28 5.46 4.79
C ILE A 35 -12.32 4.45 5.26
N ASP A 36 -13.60 4.73 4.98
CA ASP A 36 -14.68 3.79 5.28
C ASP A 36 -14.40 2.40 4.70
N GLY A 37 -14.47 1.38 5.55
CA GLY A 37 -14.15 0.00 5.20
C GLY A 37 -12.67 -0.38 5.24
N ALA A 38 -11.73 0.58 5.34
CA ALA A 38 -10.29 0.28 5.31
C ALA A 38 -9.82 -0.46 6.56
N GLU A 39 -10.35 -0.12 7.73
CA GLU A 39 -10.04 -0.83 8.99
C GLU A 39 -10.42 -2.32 8.88
N ASN A 40 -11.66 -2.58 8.44
CA ASN A 40 -12.14 -3.94 8.26
C ASN A 40 -11.33 -4.70 7.21
N MET A 41 -11.02 -4.06 6.09
CA MET A 41 -10.19 -4.65 5.03
C MET A 41 -8.82 -5.06 5.57
N LEU A 42 -8.12 -4.15 6.23
CA LEU A 42 -6.75 -4.39 6.72
C LEU A 42 -6.72 -5.45 7.82
N THR A 43 -7.64 -5.39 8.79
CA THR A 43 -7.72 -6.36 9.89
C THR A 43 -8.14 -7.75 9.40
N THR A 44 -9.02 -7.83 8.41
CA THR A 44 -9.41 -9.11 7.81
C THR A 44 -8.23 -9.78 7.13
N LEU A 45 -7.49 -9.06 6.27
CA LEU A 45 -6.30 -9.59 5.60
C LEU A 45 -5.23 -10.04 6.60
N TYR A 46 -5.01 -9.24 7.65
CA TYR A 46 -4.07 -9.61 8.72
C TYR A 46 -4.51 -10.89 9.46
N ASN A 47 -5.77 -10.97 9.87
CA ASN A 47 -6.30 -12.12 10.61
C ASN A 47 -6.32 -13.40 9.75
N GLU A 48 -6.45 -13.27 8.45
CA GLU A 48 -6.34 -14.38 7.50
C GLU A 48 -4.91 -14.85 7.27
N GLY A 49 -3.91 -14.13 7.78
CA GLY A 49 -2.49 -14.52 7.75
C GLY A 49 -1.72 -14.05 6.52
N TYR A 50 -2.22 -13.06 5.78
CA TYR A 50 -1.42 -12.45 4.72
C TYR A 50 -0.26 -11.63 5.28
N LEU A 51 0.89 -11.68 4.60
CA LEU A 51 1.98 -10.75 4.85
C LEU A 51 1.62 -9.39 4.25
N ILE A 52 1.53 -8.37 5.11
CA ILE A 52 1.23 -7.00 4.71
C ILE A 52 2.43 -6.12 5.07
N ALA A 53 2.96 -5.40 4.08
CA ALA A 53 4.06 -4.45 4.24
C ALA A 53 3.63 -3.07 3.74
N MET A 54 3.77 -2.05 4.59
CA MET A 54 3.52 -0.66 4.18
C MET A 54 4.67 -0.19 3.30
N VAL A 55 4.34 0.44 2.17
CA VAL A 55 5.28 1.12 1.27
C VAL A 55 4.72 2.51 0.95
N ALA A 56 5.14 3.51 1.71
CA ALA A 56 4.50 4.83 1.72
C ALA A 56 5.51 5.98 1.66
N ASP A 57 5.10 7.07 1.01
CA ASP A 57 5.83 8.33 1.00
C ASP A 57 5.35 9.22 2.13
N GLY A 58 6.27 9.74 2.92
CA GLY A 58 5.99 10.65 4.04
C GLY A 58 7.00 10.53 5.17
N GLU A 59 6.64 11.11 6.31
CA GLU A 59 7.45 11.14 7.53
C GLU A 59 7.08 9.96 8.43
N GLU A 60 8.09 9.25 8.93
CA GLU A 60 7.87 8.07 9.77
C GLU A 60 7.05 8.37 11.04
N GLN A 61 7.28 9.53 11.65
CA GLN A 61 6.53 9.92 12.84
C GLN A 61 5.03 10.10 12.54
N SER A 62 4.68 10.60 11.37
CA SER A 62 3.29 10.74 10.92
C SER A 62 2.58 9.38 10.88
N PHE A 63 3.20 8.38 10.25
CA PHE A 63 2.65 7.02 10.21
C PHE A 63 2.56 6.38 11.59
N THR A 64 3.58 6.57 12.43
CA THR A 64 3.55 6.07 13.81
C THR A 64 2.37 6.64 14.60
N ASN A 65 2.13 7.94 14.53
CA ASN A 65 1.03 8.60 15.20
C ASN A 65 -0.33 8.06 14.73
N VAL A 66 -0.56 8.08 13.42
CA VAL A 66 -1.85 7.74 12.81
C VAL A 66 -2.22 6.26 13.01
N TYR A 67 -1.27 5.35 12.82
CA TYR A 67 -1.56 3.92 12.97
C TYR A 67 -1.64 3.47 14.43
N LYS A 68 -0.98 4.17 15.36
CA LYS A 68 -1.18 3.99 16.80
C LYS A 68 -2.56 4.45 17.23
N GLU A 69 -2.98 5.64 16.79
CA GLU A 69 -4.31 6.20 17.10
C GLU A 69 -5.43 5.28 16.61
N ASN A 70 -5.34 4.78 15.39
CA ASN A 70 -6.36 3.90 14.80
C ASN A 70 -6.21 2.41 15.20
N GLY A 71 -5.19 2.05 15.98
CA GLY A 71 -4.99 0.68 16.45
C GLY A 71 -4.61 -0.34 15.37
N LEU A 72 -4.05 0.10 14.25
CA LEU A 72 -3.80 -0.73 13.05
C LEU A 72 -2.32 -1.06 12.81
N GLY A 73 -1.41 -0.49 13.61
CA GLY A 73 0.03 -0.66 13.40
C GLY A 73 0.50 -2.12 13.39
N HIS A 74 -0.15 -2.98 14.15
CA HIS A 74 0.17 -4.41 14.25
C HIS A 74 -0.14 -5.21 12.98
N CYS A 75 -0.95 -4.68 12.07
CA CYS A 75 -1.29 -5.33 10.81
C CYS A 75 -0.11 -5.38 9.83
N PHE A 76 0.87 -4.50 9.97
CA PHE A 76 2.03 -4.44 9.09
C PHE A 76 3.20 -5.21 9.68
N LYS A 77 3.72 -6.15 8.90
CA LYS A 77 4.97 -6.85 9.25
C LYS A 77 6.17 -5.90 9.19
N THR A 78 6.21 -5.04 8.18
CA THR A 78 7.28 -4.05 7.96
C THR A 78 6.71 -2.75 7.40
N ARG A 79 7.48 -1.68 7.53
CA ARG A 79 7.20 -0.37 6.94
C ARG A 79 8.41 0.10 6.14
N THR A 80 8.17 0.47 4.89
CA THR A 80 9.13 1.16 4.03
C THR A 80 8.62 2.58 3.83
N ILE A 81 9.33 3.54 4.37
CA ILE A 81 8.94 4.95 4.43
C ILE A 81 9.96 5.79 3.68
N SER A 82 9.51 6.69 2.81
CA SER A 82 10.38 7.49 1.94
C SER A 82 11.38 8.38 2.70
N GLU A 83 11.02 8.91 3.86
CA GLU A 83 11.94 9.68 4.71
C GLU A 83 13.18 8.85 5.10
N ILE A 84 12.98 7.57 5.43
CA ILE A 84 14.06 6.67 5.85
C ILE A 84 14.87 6.17 4.65
N VAL A 85 14.19 5.85 3.54
CA VAL A 85 14.84 5.37 2.30
C VAL A 85 15.62 6.50 1.61
N GLY A 86 15.16 7.75 1.73
CA GLY A 86 15.73 8.91 1.07
C GLY A 86 15.21 9.14 -0.36
N GLU A 87 14.29 8.35 -0.83
CA GLU A 87 13.61 8.48 -2.13
C GLU A 87 12.15 8.11 -2.01
N GLN A 88 11.31 8.67 -2.90
CA GLN A 88 9.89 8.37 -2.99
C GLN A 88 9.59 7.35 -4.10
N LYS A 89 8.41 6.69 -4.03
CA LYS A 89 7.87 5.98 -5.18
C LYS A 89 7.74 6.94 -6.39
N PRO A 90 8.03 6.54 -7.60
CA PRO A 90 8.20 5.16 -8.09
C PRO A 90 9.65 4.63 -8.00
N SER A 91 10.55 5.24 -7.23
CA SER A 91 11.93 4.78 -7.13
C SER A 91 12.02 3.29 -6.78
N LYS A 92 12.86 2.58 -7.51
CA LYS A 92 13.18 1.17 -7.27
C LYS A 92 13.66 0.92 -5.83
N LYS A 93 14.35 1.89 -5.21
CA LYS A 93 14.86 1.77 -3.84
C LYS A 93 13.77 1.53 -2.80
N MET A 94 12.58 2.10 -2.99
CA MET A 94 11.44 1.87 -2.12
C MET A 94 11.01 0.39 -2.13
N PHE A 95 10.94 -0.20 -3.31
CA PHE A 95 10.58 -1.63 -3.45
C PHE A 95 11.71 -2.55 -3.01
N ASP A 96 12.97 -2.22 -3.30
CA ASP A 96 14.13 -2.98 -2.82
C ASP A 96 14.18 -3.01 -1.28
N ASP A 97 13.89 -1.90 -0.60
CA ASP A 97 13.83 -1.84 0.86
C ASP A 97 12.72 -2.75 1.42
N ALA A 98 11.53 -2.71 0.81
CA ALA A 98 10.42 -3.58 1.20
C ALA A 98 10.75 -5.06 1.00
N MET A 99 11.39 -5.42 -0.11
CA MET A 99 11.86 -6.79 -0.40
C MET A 99 12.86 -7.25 0.66
N ARG A 100 13.88 -6.44 0.93
CA ARG A 100 14.94 -6.73 1.90
C ARG A 100 14.38 -6.92 3.31
N LYS A 101 13.53 -6.02 3.77
CA LYS A 101 12.92 -6.08 5.11
C LYS A 101 12.08 -7.34 5.34
N ASN A 102 11.51 -7.89 4.27
CA ASN A 102 10.68 -9.08 4.33
C ASN A 102 11.41 -10.36 3.89
N ASN A 103 12.72 -10.30 3.66
CA ASN A 103 13.56 -11.42 3.18
C ASN A 103 13.03 -12.04 1.89
N LEU A 104 12.56 -11.20 0.94
CA LEU A 104 12.02 -11.61 -0.34
C LEU A 104 13.09 -11.55 -1.44
N THR A 105 12.92 -12.38 -2.45
CA THR A 105 13.83 -12.52 -3.60
C THR A 105 13.13 -12.17 -4.92
N GLU A 106 13.87 -12.14 -6.03
CA GLU A 106 13.29 -11.93 -7.36
C GLU A 106 12.18 -12.95 -7.70
N GLU A 107 12.30 -14.17 -7.22
CA GLU A 107 11.29 -15.22 -7.47
C GLU A 107 9.96 -14.92 -6.77
N ASP A 108 9.98 -14.13 -5.70
CA ASP A 108 8.78 -13.75 -4.96
C ASP A 108 7.95 -12.69 -5.68
N LYS A 109 8.52 -11.95 -6.64
CA LYS A 109 7.82 -10.87 -7.35
C LYS A 109 6.49 -11.31 -7.97
N LYS A 110 6.41 -12.52 -8.48
CA LYS A 110 5.20 -13.11 -9.07
C LYS A 110 4.03 -13.26 -8.10
N ARG A 111 4.29 -13.17 -6.79
CA ARG A 111 3.29 -13.28 -5.72
C ARG A 111 3.17 -12.02 -4.86
N ILE A 112 3.68 -10.89 -5.36
CA ILE A 112 3.58 -9.60 -4.68
C ILE A 112 2.60 -8.71 -5.44
N VAL A 113 1.71 -8.06 -4.71
CA VAL A 113 0.86 -6.98 -5.22
C VAL A 113 1.25 -5.67 -4.56
N MET A 114 1.15 -4.55 -5.29
CA MET A 114 1.22 -3.20 -4.75
C MET A 114 -0.15 -2.55 -4.88
N VAL A 115 -0.72 -2.13 -3.76
CA VAL A 115 -2.00 -1.43 -3.69
C VAL A 115 -1.75 0.04 -3.38
N GLY A 116 -2.27 0.92 -4.20
CA GLY A 116 -2.13 2.36 -3.98
C GLY A 116 -3.05 3.20 -4.86
N ASN A 117 -3.05 4.51 -4.63
CA ASN A 117 -3.99 5.45 -5.24
C ASN A 117 -3.36 6.36 -6.30
N ASN A 118 -2.09 6.17 -6.64
CA ASN A 118 -1.37 7.10 -7.51
C ASN A 118 -0.73 6.37 -8.70
N VAL A 119 -1.23 6.66 -9.91
CA VAL A 119 -0.75 6.02 -11.15
C VAL A 119 0.71 6.35 -11.47
N LYS A 120 1.21 7.52 -11.03
CA LYS A 120 2.59 8.00 -11.28
C LYS A 120 3.58 7.50 -10.23
N LYS A 121 3.11 6.98 -9.12
CA LYS A 121 3.94 6.49 -8.01
C LYS A 121 3.74 5.00 -7.78
N ASP A 122 2.60 4.60 -7.23
CA ASP A 122 2.32 3.22 -6.85
C ASP A 122 2.27 2.29 -8.06
N ILE A 123 1.49 2.67 -9.07
CA ILE A 123 1.26 1.83 -10.25
C ILE A 123 2.49 1.80 -11.15
N LEU A 124 3.03 2.97 -11.50
CA LEU A 124 4.25 3.07 -12.29
C LEU A 124 5.40 2.29 -11.62
N GLY A 125 5.58 2.50 -10.32
CA GLY A 125 6.63 1.83 -9.56
C GLY A 125 6.47 0.31 -9.54
N ALA A 126 5.27 -0.18 -9.28
CA ALA A 126 4.96 -1.62 -9.29
C ALA A 126 5.20 -2.25 -10.66
N ASN A 127 4.68 -1.62 -11.72
CA ASN A 127 4.82 -2.12 -13.09
C ASN A 127 6.30 -2.16 -13.53
N GLN A 128 7.08 -1.12 -13.24
CA GLN A 128 8.52 -1.10 -13.53
C GLN A 128 9.30 -2.09 -12.68
N TYR A 129 8.86 -2.35 -11.46
CA TYR A 129 9.50 -3.31 -10.57
C TYR A 129 9.19 -4.78 -10.93
N GLY A 130 8.13 -5.01 -11.69
CA GLY A 130 7.70 -6.35 -12.13
C GLY A 130 6.81 -7.08 -11.12
N ILE A 131 6.03 -6.33 -10.33
CA ILE A 131 5.01 -6.87 -9.42
C ILE A 131 3.62 -6.43 -9.87
N THR A 132 2.58 -7.12 -9.41
CA THR A 132 1.19 -6.82 -9.76
C THR A 132 0.75 -5.49 -9.16
N SER A 133 0.10 -4.65 -9.97
CA SER A 133 -0.39 -3.33 -9.54
C SER A 133 -1.91 -3.30 -9.38
N ILE A 134 -2.38 -2.75 -8.27
CA ILE A 134 -3.79 -2.57 -7.93
C ILE A 134 -4.03 -1.10 -7.60
N LEU A 135 -4.80 -0.41 -8.45
CA LEU A 135 -5.20 0.97 -8.21
C LEU A 135 -6.48 0.99 -7.38
N ILE A 136 -6.48 1.76 -6.28
CA ILE A 136 -7.69 2.17 -5.59
C ILE A 136 -8.03 3.60 -5.98
N ASP A 137 -9.12 3.79 -6.73
CA ASP A 137 -9.57 5.10 -7.23
C ASP A 137 -10.67 5.71 -6.34
N TRP A 138 -10.53 5.53 -5.05
CA TRP A 138 -11.48 6.03 -4.04
C TRP A 138 -11.52 7.56 -3.99
N SER A 139 -10.37 8.23 -4.02
CA SER A 139 -10.26 9.69 -3.89
C SER A 139 -9.87 10.35 -5.24
N PRO A 140 -10.51 11.46 -5.61
CA PRO A 140 -10.13 12.21 -6.81
C PRO A 140 -8.93 13.15 -6.62
N ARG A 141 -8.17 13.02 -5.54
CA ARG A 141 -7.04 13.91 -5.19
C ARG A 141 -5.96 13.95 -6.26
N TYR A 142 -5.68 12.81 -6.88
CA TYR A 142 -4.72 12.68 -7.96
C TYR A 142 -5.39 12.33 -9.28
N ASN A 143 -4.71 12.62 -10.39
CA ASN A 143 -5.17 12.16 -11.70
C ASN A 143 -5.04 10.62 -11.77
N MET A 144 -6.16 9.95 -11.89
CA MET A 144 -6.26 8.47 -12.00
C MET A 144 -6.09 7.96 -13.44
N ASN A 145 -5.97 8.87 -14.43
CA ASN A 145 -5.82 8.48 -15.83
C ASN A 145 -4.33 8.21 -16.16
N PRO A 146 -3.99 7.01 -16.65
CA PRO A 146 -2.65 6.73 -17.14
C PRO A 146 -2.26 7.62 -18.31
N GLU A 147 -1.08 8.21 -18.27
CA GLU A 147 -0.48 8.99 -19.36
C GLU A 147 0.46 8.13 -20.22
N THR A 148 0.92 7.01 -19.67
CA THR A 148 1.81 6.05 -20.35
C THR A 148 1.32 4.62 -20.11
N LYS A 149 1.78 3.68 -20.93
CA LYS A 149 1.46 2.26 -20.79
C LYS A 149 1.89 1.70 -19.41
N GLU A 150 3.01 2.15 -18.89
CA GLU A 150 3.54 1.72 -17.59
C GLU A 150 2.72 2.20 -16.40
N GLN A 151 1.83 3.18 -16.59
CA GLN A 151 0.92 3.69 -15.57
C GLN A 151 -0.45 2.99 -15.58
N VAL A 152 -0.66 2.03 -16.46
CA VAL A 152 -1.90 1.24 -16.53
C VAL A 152 -1.87 0.18 -15.44
N PRO A 153 -2.83 0.19 -14.48
CA PRO A 153 -2.87 -0.83 -13.44
C PRO A 153 -3.32 -2.18 -13.98
N ASP A 154 -2.86 -3.27 -13.34
CA ASP A 154 -3.35 -4.62 -13.64
C ASP A 154 -4.80 -4.78 -13.16
N TYR A 155 -5.14 -4.16 -12.03
CA TYR A 155 -6.49 -4.18 -11.45
C TYR A 155 -6.88 -2.82 -10.90
N ILE A 156 -8.19 -2.54 -10.88
CA ILE A 156 -8.77 -1.33 -10.28
C ILE A 156 -9.84 -1.76 -9.28
N ILE A 157 -9.80 -1.16 -8.10
CA ILE A 157 -10.85 -1.21 -7.09
C ILE A 157 -11.30 0.21 -6.74
N HIS A 158 -12.53 0.38 -6.28
CA HIS A 158 -13.14 1.70 -6.03
C HIS A 158 -13.29 2.00 -4.53
N LYS A 159 -13.18 0.98 -3.69
CA LYS A 159 -13.29 1.08 -2.23
C LYS A 159 -12.50 -0.05 -1.55
N PRO A 160 -12.11 0.15 -0.28
CA PRO A 160 -11.25 -0.82 0.41
C PRO A 160 -11.77 -2.25 0.45
N GLU A 161 -13.06 -2.46 0.68
CA GLU A 161 -13.62 -3.82 0.82
C GLU A 161 -13.49 -4.66 -0.46
N GLU A 162 -13.40 -4.04 -1.63
CA GLU A 162 -13.21 -4.75 -2.90
C GLU A 162 -11.85 -5.44 -2.99
N LEU A 163 -10.89 -5.03 -2.13
CA LEU A 163 -9.57 -5.68 -2.08
C LEU A 163 -9.68 -7.14 -1.58
N LEU A 164 -10.57 -7.42 -0.64
CA LEU A 164 -10.68 -8.75 -0.03
C LEU A 164 -10.92 -9.87 -1.06
N PRO A 165 -11.99 -9.82 -1.87
CA PRO A 165 -12.23 -10.87 -2.87
C PRO A 165 -11.18 -10.89 -3.98
N LEU A 166 -10.57 -9.75 -4.31
CA LEU A 166 -9.49 -9.70 -5.29
C LEU A 166 -8.24 -10.42 -4.79
N ILE A 167 -7.82 -10.16 -3.56
CA ILE A 167 -6.66 -10.83 -2.94
C ILE A 167 -6.90 -12.34 -2.83
N GLU A 168 -8.08 -12.77 -2.42
CA GLU A 168 -8.44 -14.19 -2.35
C GLU A 168 -8.32 -14.86 -3.73
N LYS A 169 -8.87 -14.23 -4.77
CA LYS A 169 -8.78 -14.71 -6.15
C LYS A 169 -7.33 -14.82 -6.64
N LEU A 170 -6.52 -13.77 -6.40
CA LEU A 170 -5.12 -13.76 -6.81
C LEU A 170 -4.30 -14.80 -6.05
N ASN A 171 -4.55 -14.97 -4.74
CA ASN A 171 -3.88 -16.00 -3.96
C ASN A 171 -4.21 -17.42 -4.47
N ALA A 172 -5.47 -17.67 -4.83
CA ALA A 172 -5.88 -18.95 -5.40
C ALA A 172 -5.21 -19.26 -6.75
N SER A 173 -4.88 -18.22 -7.53
CA SER A 173 -4.21 -18.39 -8.83
C SER A 173 -2.72 -18.73 -8.73
N LEU A 174 -2.14 -18.69 -7.52
CA LEU A 174 -0.74 -19.07 -7.26
C LEU A 174 -0.56 -20.57 -6.97
N GLU A 175 -1.65 -21.31 -6.87
CA GLU A 175 -1.66 -22.78 -6.69
C GLU A 175 -1.59 -23.49 -8.03
#